data_9fe1c163597914b93e90b201b3a85e42
#
_entry.id   9fe1c163597914b93e90b201b3a85e42
#
_cell.length_a   1.000
_cell.length_b   1.000
_cell.length_c   1.000
_cell.angle_alpha   90.00
_cell.angle_beta   90.00
_cell.angle_gamma   90.00
#
_symmetry.space_group_name_H-M   'P 1'
#
loop_
_entity.id
_entity.type
_entity.pdbx_description
1 polymer ?
#
loop_
_entity_poly.entity_id
_entity_poly.type
_entity_poly.pdbx_seq_one_letter_code
_entity_poly.pdbx_strand_id
1 'polypeptide(L)'
;MTGVAMLGLLAAVAVGSAVPTGEPTASSASPTATTVTSFTIAPASWDVPLDVPAEPADGTPTPDELSGLLYSLADPGVSALAKGGLVEGGIGAGEAIYADRAFKNANRDGFLPLAFTVSNVKSTGPGVAAAAVTITGPKTQAYTTNINFVDQDGWKISKASAISLIQAASGKSGR
;
A
#
# COMPACT_ATOMS: atom_id res chain seq x y z
N MET A 1 30.04 -0.67 -34.63
CA MET A 1 29.78 -2.01 -35.16
C MET A 1 28.76 -2.70 -34.32
N THR A 2 27.65 -3.04 -34.99
CA THR A 2 26.57 -4.01 -34.70
C THR A 2 25.71 -3.68 -33.47
N GLY A 3 24.51 -3.20 -33.51
CA GLY A 3 23.38 -3.30 -34.45
C GLY A 3 22.57 -4.58 -34.22
N VAL A 4 21.56 -4.61 -33.26
CA VAL A 4 20.44 -5.54 -33.39
C VAL A 4 19.17 -4.81 -32.95
N ALA A 5 18.39 -4.46 -33.95
CA ALA A 5 16.97 -4.16 -33.87
C ALA A 5 16.20 -5.49 -33.76
N MET A 6 15.27 -5.62 -32.86
CA MET A 6 14.20 -6.60 -32.96
C MET A 6 12.85 -5.92 -32.81
N LEU A 7 12.21 -5.90 -33.94
CA LEU A 7 10.85 -5.59 -34.29
C LEU A 7 9.98 -6.83 -34.03
N GLY A 8 8.75 -6.63 -33.61
CA GLY A 8 7.72 -7.68 -33.61
C GLY A 8 6.86 -7.58 -32.35
N LEU A 9 5.60 -7.57 -32.32
CA LEU A 9 4.52 -7.86 -33.26
C LEU A 9 3.21 -7.38 -32.62
N LEU A 10 2.42 -6.61 -33.34
CA LEU A 10 1.03 -6.32 -33.02
C LEU A 10 0.20 -7.62 -33.02
N ALA A 11 -0.66 -7.80 -32.06
CA ALA A 11 -1.83 -8.64 -32.17
C ALA A 11 -3.06 -7.86 -31.64
N ALA A 12 -3.79 -7.32 -32.57
CA ALA A 12 -5.16 -6.87 -32.39
C ALA A 12 -6.08 -8.10 -32.37
N VAL A 13 -6.97 -8.21 -31.42
CA VAL A 13 -8.15 -9.10 -31.52
C VAL A 13 -9.40 -8.30 -31.26
N ALA A 14 -10.23 -8.32 -32.28
CA ALA A 14 -11.49 -7.61 -32.44
C ALA A 14 -12.65 -8.30 -31.69
N VAL A 15 -13.54 -7.47 -31.18
CA VAL A 15 -15.01 -7.41 -31.35
C VAL A 15 -15.80 -8.72 -31.21
N GLY A 16 -16.69 -8.69 -30.26
CA GLY A 16 -17.86 -9.56 -30.19
C GLY A 16 -19.04 -8.83 -29.53
N SER A 17 -19.75 -8.03 -30.29
CA SER A 17 -21.08 -7.52 -29.94
C SER A 17 -22.10 -8.64 -30.14
N ALA A 18 -22.89 -8.95 -29.12
CA ALA A 18 -24.15 -9.65 -29.28
C ALA A 18 -25.16 -9.05 -28.31
N VAL A 19 -26.05 -8.27 -28.90
CA VAL A 19 -27.31 -7.83 -28.32
C VAL A 19 -28.39 -8.86 -28.75
N PRO A 20 -29.17 -9.40 -27.84
CA PRO A 20 -30.48 -9.93 -28.20
C PRO A 20 -31.58 -8.96 -27.77
N THR A 21 -32.18 -8.31 -28.74
CA THR A 21 -33.50 -7.72 -28.72
C THR A 21 -34.52 -8.86 -28.57
N GLY A 22 -35.33 -8.78 -27.54
CA GLY A 22 -36.50 -9.64 -27.37
C GLY A 22 -37.68 -8.77 -26.93
N GLU A 23 -38.57 -8.53 -27.84
CA GLU A 23 -39.80 -7.73 -27.75
C GLU A 23 -40.95 -8.45 -27.03
N PRO A 24 -41.93 -7.75 -26.53
CA PRO A 24 -42.91 -8.25 -25.57
C PRO A 24 -44.16 -8.85 -26.25
N THR A 25 -44.62 -9.93 -25.75
CA THR A 25 -45.97 -10.40 -26.07
C THR A 25 -46.89 -10.22 -24.86
N ALA A 26 -47.78 -9.29 -25.01
CA ALA A 26 -48.93 -9.14 -24.14
C ALA A 26 -49.88 -10.32 -24.30
N SER A 27 -50.32 -10.88 -23.19
CA SER A 27 -51.55 -11.69 -23.16
C SER A 27 -52.34 -11.38 -21.91
N SER A 28 -53.49 -10.81 -22.14
CA SER A 28 -54.54 -10.54 -21.16
C SER A 28 -55.11 -11.83 -20.59
N ALA A 29 -55.38 -11.84 -19.31
CA ALA A 29 -56.55 -12.42 -18.67
C ALA A 29 -56.61 -12.03 -17.19
N SER A 30 -57.63 -11.27 -16.85
CA SER A 30 -58.16 -11.00 -15.49
C SER A 30 -59.23 -12.06 -15.16
N PRO A 31 -59.87 -12.02 -13.99
CA PRO A 31 -59.41 -11.96 -12.61
C PRO A 31 -59.98 -13.15 -11.81
N THR A 32 -59.54 -13.41 -10.62
CA THR A 32 -60.43 -13.79 -9.50
C THR A 32 -59.64 -14.12 -8.22
N ALA A 33 -60.23 -13.68 -7.13
CA ALA A 33 -60.03 -14.18 -5.75
C ALA A 33 -58.90 -13.54 -4.95
N THR A 34 -59.33 -12.62 -4.16
CA THR A 34 -58.87 -12.13 -2.87
C THR A 34 -58.38 -13.25 -1.96
N THR A 35 -57.10 -13.26 -1.73
CA THR A 35 -56.53 -13.91 -0.54
C THR A 35 -55.62 -12.88 0.12
N VAL A 36 -56.09 -12.29 1.22
CA VAL A 36 -55.29 -11.43 2.09
C VAL A 36 -54.22 -12.31 2.74
N THR A 37 -53.09 -12.39 2.13
CA THR A 37 -51.91 -12.98 2.77
C THR A 37 -51.34 -11.92 3.70
N SER A 38 -51.47 -12.14 4.98
CA SER A 38 -50.80 -11.35 6.00
C SER A 38 -49.28 -11.38 5.71
N PHE A 39 -48.77 -10.24 5.24
CA PHE A 39 -47.31 -10.05 5.16
C PHE A 39 -46.81 -9.86 6.59
N THR A 40 -46.29 -10.91 7.17
CA THR A 40 -45.38 -10.80 8.30
C THR A 40 -44.12 -10.13 7.78
N ILE A 41 -43.96 -8.84 8.09
CA ILE A 41 -42.73 -8.11 7.86
C ILE A 41 -41.70 -8.72 8.83
N ALA A 42 -40.93 -9.66 8.37
CA ALA A 42 -39.69 -10.03 9.04
C ALA A 42 -38.79 -8.79 9.04
N PRO A 43 -38.20 -8.39 10.19
CA PRO A 43 -37.22 -7.32 10.18
C PRO A 43 -36.09 -7.77 9.23
N ALA A 44 -35.91 -7.02 8.16
CA ALA A 44 -34.73 -7.18 7.31
C ALA A 44 -33.53 -6.89 8.21
N SER A 45 -32.84 -7.95 8.61
CA SER A 45 -31.51 -7.82 9.17
C SER A 45 -30.64 -7.20 8.07
N TRP A 46 -30.35 -5.93 8.24
CA TRP A 46 -29.35 -5.27 7.45
C TRP A 46 -28.00 -5.83 7.91
N ASP A 47 -27.67 -7.03 7.42
CA ASP A 47 -26.31 -7.53 7.42
C ASP A 47 -25.55 -6.67 6.40
N VAL A 48 -25.26 -5.43 6.79
CA VAL A 48 -24.21 -4.67 6.15
C VAL A 48 -22.93 -5.41 6.53
N PRO A 49 -22.18 -6.00 5.60
CA PRO A 49 -20.83 -6.42 5.92
C PRO A 49 -20.10 -5.15 6.34
N LEU A 50 -19.92 -4.99 7.65
CA LEU A 50 -18.92 -4.08 8.17
C LEU A 50 -17.63 -4.67 7.58
N ASP A 51 -17.07 -3.98 6.61
CA ASP A 51 -15.71 -4.19 6.15
C ASP A 51 -14.82 -3.79 7.34
N VAL A 52 -14.86 -4.61 8.38
CA VAL A 52 -13.95 -4.50 9.51
C VAL A 52 -12.60 -4.85 8.90
N PRO A 53 -11.64 -3.92 8.89
CA PRO A 53 -10.29 -4.26 8.50
C PRO A 53 -9.91 -5.52 9.27
N ALA A 54 -9.54 -6.59 8.56
CA ALA A 54 -9.19 -7.86 9.20
C ALA A 54 -8.18 -7.55 10.31
N GLU A 55 -8.54 -7.87 11.55
CA GLU A 55 -7.58 -7.76 12.65
C GLU A 55 -6.31 -8.51 12.24
N PRO A 56 -5.14 -7.91 12.43
CA PRO A 56 -3.89 -8.55 12.05
C PRO A 56 -3.82 -9.91 12.73
N ALA A 57 -3.52 -10.94 11.99
CA ALA A 57 -3.22 -12.25 12.57
C ALA A 57 -2.15 -12.05 13.64
N ASP A 58 -2.31 -12.70 14.80
CA ASP A 58 -1.44 -12.56 15.97
C ASP A 58 0.04 -12.47 15.54
N GLY A 59 0.69 -11.34 15.86
CA GLY A 59 2.08 -11.08 15.51
C GLY A 59 2.33 -10.46 14.12
N THR A 60 1.30 -10.02 13.39
CA THR A 60 1.48 -9.22 12.16
C THR A 60 1.26 -7.74 12.49
N PRO A 61 2.14 -6.82 12.07
CA PRO A 61 1.97 -5.40 12.36
C PRO A 61 0.78 -4.80 11.61
N THR A 62 0.15 -3.82 12.19
CA THR A 62 -0.91 -3.06 11.52
C THR A 62 -0.32 -2.07 10.51
N PRO A 63 -1.05 -1.70 9.44
CA PRO A 63 -0.62 -0.64 8.52
C PRO A 63 -0.34 0.69 9.23
N ASP A 64 -1.10 1.01 10.28
CA ASP A 64 -0.95 2.25 11.05
C ASP A 64 0.34 2.25 11.88
N GLU A 65 0.68 1.13 12.48
CA GLU A 65 1.92 0.93 13.22
C GLU A 65 3.15 1.13 12.33
N LEU A 66 3.13 0.52 11.15
CA LEU A 66 4.20 0.64 10.18
C LEU A 66 4.29 2.06 9.59
N SER A 67 3.17 2.71 9.35
CA SER A 67 3.18 4.10 8.88
C SER A 67 3.73 5.05 9.94
N GLY A 68 3.35 4.90 11.20
CA GLY A 68 3.90 5.66 12.33
C GLY A 68 5.42 5.51 12.46
N LEU A 69 5.92 4.27 12.28
CA LEU A 69 7.37 4.00 12.26
C LEU A 69 8.08 4.74 11.11
N LEU A 70 7.50 4.70 9.90
CA LEU A 70 8.05 5.37 8.73
C LEU A 70 8.05 6.89 8.87
N TYR A 71 6.99 7.48 9.43
CA TYR A 71 6.94 8.91 9.74
C TYR A 71 8.01 9.30 10.77
N SER A 72 8.17 8.52 11.82
CA SER A 72 9.21 8.73 12.82
C SER A 72 10.62 8.64 12.22
N LEU A 73 10.82 7.72 11.28
CA LEU A 73 12.09 7.56 10.57
C LEU A 73 12.37 8.73 9.63
N ALA A 74 11.36 9.25 8.95
CA ALA A 74 11.48 10.35 7.97
C ALA A 74 11.50 11.75 8.60
N ASP A 75 11.27 11.90 9.89
CA ASP A 75 11.28 13.20 10.58
C ASP A 75 12.67 13.85 10.54
N PRO A 76 12.85 15.00 9.87
CA PRO A 76 14.15 15.68 9.80
C PRO A 76 14.56 16.37 11.11
N GLY A 77 13.64 16.53 12.06
CA GLY A 77 13.87 17.15 13.36
C GLY A 77 14.60 16.26 14.37
N VAL A 78 14.60 14.94 14.11
CA VAL A 78 15.23 13.95 14.98
C VAL A 78 16.49 13.41 14.33
N SER A 79 17.59 13.33 15.07
CA SER A 79 18.86 12.79 14.53
C SER A 79 18.72 11.30 14.17
N ALA A 80 19.43 10.88 13.11
CA ALA A 80 19.40 9.50 12.68
C ALA A 80 19.92 8.55 13.75
N LEU A 81 20.86 8.98 14.59
CA LEU A 81 21.34 8.16 15.70
C LEU A 81 20.23 7.88 16.73
N ALA A 82 19.40 8.87 17.03
CA ALA A 82 18.26 8.70 17.95
C ALA A 82 17.18 7.76 17.36
N LYS A 83 17.11 7.65 16.03
CA LYS A 83 16.22 6.72 15.31
C LYS A 83 16.76 5.30 15.22
N GLY A 84 17.93 5.03 15.78
CA GLY A 84 18.56 3.71 15.75
C GLY A 84 17.65 2.60 16.25
N GLY A 85 16.79 2.89 17.24
CA GLY A 85 15.80 1.95 17.74
C GLY A 85 14.72 1.54 16.74
N LEU A 86 14.52 2.29 15.67
CA LEU A 86 13.53 2.01 14.61
C LEU A 86 14.08 1.17 13.46
N VAL A 87 15.39 0.91 13.46
CA VAL A 87 16.09 0.17 12.41
C VAL A 87 16.68 -1.12 12.99
N GLU A 88 16.53 -2.21 12.24
CA GLU A 88 17.11 -3.51 12.58
C GLU A 88 18.61 -3.38 12.85
N GLY A 89 19.05 -3.86 14.02
CA GLY A 89 20.46 -3.78 14.42
C GLY A 89 20.97 -2.38 14.69
N GLY A 90 20.10 -1.37 14.71
CA GLY A 90 20.46 0.01 14.98
C GLY A 90 21.11 0.73 13.79
N ILE A 91 21.50 1.99 14.03
CA ILE A 91 22.21 2.83 13.07
C ILE A 91 23.60 3.14 13.62
N GLY A 92 24.62 2.79 12.87
CA GLY A 92 26.01 3.12 13.22
C GLY A 92 26.30 4.62 13.11
N ALA A 93 27.31 5.11 13.85
CA ALA A 93 27.63 6.55 13.87
C ALA A 93 27.92 7.12 12.47
N GLY A 94 28.64 6.38 11.63
CA GLY A 94 28.90 6.79 10.23
C GLY A 94 27.65 6.83 9.36
N GLU A 95 26.77 5.82 9.52
CA GLU A 95 25.49 5.75 8.83
C GLU A 95 24.57 6.91 9.27
N ALA A 96 24.57 7.22 10.58
CA ALA A 96 23.78 8.33 11.13
C ALA A 96 24.18 9.68 10.53
N ILE A 97 25.49 9.95 10.43
CA ILE A 97 25.99 11.21 9.83
C ILE A 97 25.56 11.31 8.36
N TYR A 98 25.64 10.19 7.62
CA TYR A 98 25.19 10.15 6.23
C TYR A 98 23.68 10.40 6.10
N ALA A 99 22.87 9.69 6.90
CA ALA A 99 21.43 9.84 6.92
C ALA A 99 21.00 11.25 7.32
N ASP A 100 21.58 11.84 8.39
CA ASP A 100 21.29 13.21 8.81
C ASP A 100 21.57 14.23 7.70
N ARG A 101 22.70 14.06 6.99
CA ARG A 101 23.03 14.91 5.85
C ARG A 101 22.03 14.75 4.72
N ALA A 102 21.63 13.51 4.41
CA ALA A 102 20.65 13.22 3.36
C ALA A 102 19.29 13.85 3.69
N PHE A 103 18.79 13.67 4.92
CA PHE A 103 17.53 14.28 5.35
C PHE A 103 17.56 15.81 5.41
N LYS A 104 18.65 16.41 5.90
CA LYS A 104 18.82 17.86 5.89
C LYS A 104 18.84 18.43 4.47
N ASN A 105 19.51 17.76 3.55
CA ASN A 105 19.52 18.17 2.15
C ASN A 105 18.13 18.02 1.53
N ALA A 106 17.45 16.87 1.74
CA ALA A 106 16.10 16.64 1.25
C ALA A 106 15.10 17.68 1.77
N ASN A 107 15.22 18.07 3.04
CA ASN A 107 14.38 19.12 3.63
C ASN A 107 14.68 20.49 2.99
N ARG A 108 15.95 20.87 2.88
CA ARG A 108 16.37 22.14 2.25
C ARG A 108 15.93 22.21 0.78
N ASP A 109 16.01 21.11 0.07
CA ASP A 109 15.69 21.02 -1.35
C ASP A 109 14.18 20.89 -1.60
N GLY A 110 13.37 20.79 -0.52
CA GLY A 110 11.90 20.76 -0.56
C GLY A 110 11.31 19.42 -0.95
N PHE A 111 12.03 18.32 -0.72
CA PHE A 111 11.51 16.95 -0.89
C PHE A 111 10.70 16.46 0.32
N LEU A 112 10.89 17.06 1.47
CA LEU A 112 10.15 16.77 2.70
C LEU A 112 9.03 17.79 2.92
N PRO A 113 7.94 17.42 3.60
CA PRO A 113 7.68 16.14 4.23
C PRO A 113 7.29 15.05 3.22
N LEU A 114 7.59 13.80 3.56
CA LEU A 114 7.09 12.64 2.83
C LEU A 114 5.80 12.13 3.47
N ALA A 115 4.86 11.66 2.64
CA ALA A 115 3.69 10.92 3.09
C ALA A 115 3.85 9.45 2.73
N PHE A 116 3.44 8.59 3.66
CA PHE A 116 3.53 7.14 3.53
C PHE A 116 2.14 6.53 3.60
N THR A 117 1.80 5.68 2.64
CA THR A 117 0.60 4.85 2.67
C THR A 117 1.05 3.40 2.65
N VAL A 118 0.76 2.70 3.74
CA VAL A 118 1.12 1.29 3.90
C VAL A 118 -0.07 0.42 3.49
N SER A 119 0.19 -0.59 2.69
CA SER A 119 -0.82 -1.55 2.22
C SER A 119 -0.20 -2.94 2.05
N ASN A 120 -1.06 -3.95 1.88
CA ASN A 120 -0.63 -5.33 1.65
C ASN A 120 0.40 -5.84 2.67
N VAL A 121 0.16 -5.56 3.95
CA VAL A 121 1.00 -6.09 5.02
C VAL A 121 0.84 -7.61 5.08
N LYS A 122 1.96 -8.32 5.02
CA LYS A 122 2.00 -9.79 5.04
C LYS A 122 3.13 -10.25 5.93
N SER A 123 2.83 -11.20 6.82
CA SER A 123 3.87 -11.95 7.50
C SER A 123 4.61 -12.80 6.48
N THR A 124 5.93 -12.72 6.46
CA THR A 124 6.81 -13.52 5.57
C THR A 124 7.59 -14.56 6.35
N GLY A 125 7.48 -14.55 7.66
CA GLY A 125 8.09 -15.50 8.58
C GLY A 125 7.88 -15.08 10.03
N PRO A 126 8.31 -15.88 10.99
CA PRO A 126 8.22 -15.52 12.41
C PRO A 126 8.96 -14.20 12.66
N GLY A 127 8.25 -13.19 13.17
CA GLY A 127 8.83 -11.87 13.45
C GLY A 127 9.31 -11.10 12.20
N VAL A 128 8.83 -11.46 11.00
CA VAL A 128 9.17 -10.76 9.75
C VAL A 128 7.90 -10.45 8.97
N ALA A 129 7.77 -9.21 8.56
CA ALA A 129 6.67 -8.75 7.72
C ALA A 129 7.18 -7.96 6.51
N ALA A 130 6.44 -8.02 5.42
CA ALA A 130 6.64 -7.18 4.25
C ALA A 130 5.37 -6.39 3.97
N ALA A 131 5.53 -5.14 3.55
CA ALA A 131 4.41 -4.28 3.17
C ALA A 131 4.73 -3.50 1.90
N ALA A 132 3.71 -3.25 1.09
CA ALA A 132 3.80 -2.30 0.00
C ALA A 132 3.61 -0.88 0.56
N VAL A 133 4.60 -0.03 0.40
CA VAL A 133 4.58 1.35 0.87
C VAL A 133 4.60 2.29 -0.31
N THR A 134 3.55 3.09 -0.43
CA THR A 134 3.49 4.19 -1.38
C THR A 134 4.03 5.44 -0.71
N ILE A 135 5.03 6.03 -1.34
CA ILE A 135 5.73 7.23 -0.86
C ILE A 135 5.38 8.38 -1.79
N THR A 136 4.93 9.48 -1.20
CA THR A 136 4.63 10.73 -1.91
C THR A 136 5.31 11.90 -1.22
N GLY A 137 5.61 12.95 -1.96
CA GLY A 137 6.22 14.16 -1.41
C GLY A 137 6.04 15.35 -2.34
N PRO A 138 6.36 16.57 -1.88
CA PRO A 138 6.13 17.80 -2.66
C PRO A 138 6.84 17.82 -4.01
N LYS A 139 8.00 17.18 -4.11
CA LYS A 139 8.81 17.09 -5.32
C LYS A 139 9.08 15.63 -5.73
N THR A 140 8.43 14.68 -5.09
CA THR A 140 8.58 13.25 -5.36
C THR A 140 7.32 12.74 -6.01
N GLN A 141 7.43 12.16 -7.20
CA GLN A 141 6.30 11.44 -7.79
C GLN A 141 5.96 10.24 -6.91
N ALA A 142 4.67 9.95 -6.79
CA ALA A 142 4.22 8.79 -6.04
C ALA A 142 4.85 7.52 -6.61
N TYR A 143 5.52 6.76 -5.76
CA TYR A 143 6.04 5.45 -6.12
C TYR A 143 5.79 4.45 -5.00
N THR A 144 5.58 3.21 -5.36
CA THR A 144 5.35 2.12 -4.42
C THR A 144 6.56 1.21 -4.40
N THR A 145 7.00 0.87 -3.20
CA THR A 145 8.10 -0.08 -2.97
C THR A 145 7.75 -1.06 -1.87
N ASN A 146 8.33 -2.24 -1.90
CA ASN A 146 8.18 -3.20 -0.81
C ASN A 146 9.22 -2.90 0.27
N ILE A 147 8.77 -2.81 1.49
CA ILE A 147 9.60 -2.59 2.68
C ILE A 147 9.45 -3.79 3.60
N ASN A 148 10.57 -4.31 4.07
CA ASN A 148 10.61 -5.39 5.04
C ASN A 148 10.77 -4.82 6.44
N PHE A 149 10.05 -5.44 7.37
CA PHE A 149 10.06 -5.12 8.78
C PHE A 149 10.40 -6.37 9.60
N VAL A 150 11.04 -6.18 10.73
CA VAL A 150 11.41 -7.24 11.66
C VAL A 150 10.95 -6.88 13.06
N ASP A 151 10.51 -7.87 13.80
CA ASP A 151 10.15 -7.72 15.21
C ASP A 151 11.40 -7.98 16.06
N GLN A 152 11.87 -6.94 16.74
CA GLN A 152 12.98 -6.96 17.69
C GLN A 152 12.59 -6.07 18.88
N ASP A 153 11.84 -6.61 19.81
CA ASP A 153 11.22 -5.82 20.89
C ASP A 153 10.35 -4.69 20.37
N GLY A 154 9.52 -4.99 19.37
CA GLY A 154 8.70 -4.09 18.56
C GLY A 154 9.16 -4.04 17.12
N TRP A 155 8.23 -3.60 16.25
CA TRP A 155 8.48 -3.57 14.81
C TRP A 155 9.51 -2.52 14.43
N LYS A 156 10.48 -2.93 13.62
CA LYS A 156 11.58 -2.10 13.09
C LYS A 156 11.67 -2.29 11.58
N ILE A 157 12.12 -1.25 10.88
CA ILE A 157 12.43 -1.41 9.47
C ILE A 157 13.71 -2.25 9.30
N SER A 158 13.74 -3.15 8.33
CA SER A 158 14.96 -3.89 8.04
C SER A 158 16.07 -2.94 7.58
N LYS A 159 17.30 -3.24 7.93
CA LYS A 159 18.46 -2.38 7.59
C LYS A 159 18.57 -2.14 6.09
N ALA A 160 18.35 -3.16 5.27
CA ALA A 160 18.38 -3.05 3.82
C ALA A 160 17.29 -2.10 3.29
N SER A 161 16.08 -2.19 3.83
CA SER A 161 14.96 -1.32 3.46
C SER A 161 15.21 0.13 3.90
N ALA A 162 15.78 0.34 5.09
CA ALA A 162 16.15 1.68 5.57
C ALA A 162 17.18 2.37 4.64
N ILE A 163 18.21 1.64 4.23
CA ILE A 163 19.23 2.15 3.30
C ILE A 163 18.59 2.50 1.95
N SER A 164 17.70 1.64 1.42
CA SER A 164 17.01 1.90 0.17
C SER A 164 16.13 3.16 0.26
N LEU A 165 15.45 3.36 1.39
CA LEU A 165 14.62 4.54 1.64
C LEU A 165 15.46 5.83 1.67
N ILE A 166 16.61 5.82 2.34
CA ILE A 166 17.55 6.96 2.40
C ILE A 166 18.09 7.28 1.00
N GLN A 167 18.41 6.26 0.20
CA GLN A 167 18.87 6.45 -1.17
C GLN A 167 17.78 7.06 -2.04
N ALA A 168 16.53 6.60 -1.90
CA ALA A 168 15.39 7.16 -2.59
C ALA A 168 15.15 8.63 -2.22
N ALA A 169 15.21 8.96 -0.93
CA ALA A 169 15.08 10.34 -0.43
C ALA A 169 16.22 11.25 -0.90
N SER A 170 17.41 10.68 -1.19
CA SER A 170 18.57 11.43 -1.70
C SER A 170 18.54 11.68 -3.21
N GLY A 171 17.45 11.32 -3.90
CA GLY A 171 17.32 11.44 -5.36
C GLY A 171 18.25 10.52 -6.16
N LYS A 172 18.89 9.53 -5.51
CA LYS A 172 19.79 8.54 -6.13
C LYS A 172 19.09 7.21 -6.42
N SER A 173 17.76 7.19 -6.46
CA SER A 173 17.02 6.00 -6.88
C SER A 173 17.33 5.69 -8.33
N GLY A 174 18.15 4.65 -8.51
CA GLY A 174 18.32 3.83 -9.67
C GLY A 174 18.25 4.50 -11.05
N ARG A 175 19.36 4.86 -11.57
CA ARG A 175 19.56 4.87 -13.02
C ARG A 175 20.05 3.49 -13.45
#